data_aa019c05a88f25dc75679de45defa0a5
#
_entry.id   aa019c05a88f25dc75679de45defa0a5
#
_cell.length_a   1.000
_cell.length_b   1.000
_cell.length_c   1.000
_cell.angle_alpha   90.00
_cell.angle_beta   90.00
_cell.angle_gamma   90.00
#
_symmetry.space_group_name_H-M   'P 1'
#
loop_
_entity.id
_entity.type
_entity.pdbx_description
1 polymer ?
#
loop_
_entity_poly.entity_id
_entity_poly.type
_entity_poly.pdbx_seq_one_letter_code
_entity_poly.pdbx_strand_id
1 'polypeptide(L)'
;MAGLLRLPALLTILLLAASSAAAAPVPARKDSLAMNRAAETYVKLVLAVGQHDADYVDAYYGPPEWRAEAEAHKRPLSEIRAEAETLIAGISAHAPGPKEGDELDRLRHAYLLRQLQSMVARIDLVSGKKMTFDQESKALYDAVAPTYGAAHFQEILDRLDKKVPGEGTLPERVEKFRQRFVIPREKLDAVFNAAVAECRRRTAQHIELPAGESFVVEYVTNKSWSGYNWYKGGFHSLIQVNTDLPIFIDRAVDLACHEGYPGHHVYNALLEQKLGRGRGWPEFSVYPLFSPQSLIAEGTANFGIDVAFPGAERTTFERDRLYPLAGLDPATAQSYAEVRDLLQHLGYAGNEAARGFLDGKISRQDAEAWLVRYGLMSPERAAQRVRFIEQYRSYVINYNLGQDLVREYIEKRGGTADHPQQRWDEFAKLISSPRLPSGLR
;
A
#
# COMPACT_ATOMS: atom_id res chain seq x y z
N MET A 1 -35.61 -80.26 15.59
CA MET A 1 -34.70 -79.26 16.15
C MET A 1 -34.57 -78.11 15.18
N ALA A 2 -35.03 -76.97 15.57
CA ALA A 2 -35.36 -75.85 14.69
C ALA A 2 -34.08 -75.05 14.32
N GLY A 3 -33.86 -74.86 13.02
CA GLY A 3 -32.84 -73.95 12.47
C GLY A 3 -33.50 -72.59 12.17
N LEU A 4 -32.99 -71.52 12.84
CA LEU A 4 -33.40 -70.13 12.59
C LEU A 4 -32.67 -69.57 11.38
N LEU A 5 -33.42 -69.22 10.32
CA LEU A 5 -32.98 -68.42 9.20
C LEU A 5 -32.91 -66.95 9.64
N ARG A 6 -31.74 -66.32 9.47
CA ARG A 6 -31.57 -64.85 9.60
C ARG A 6 -31.69 -64.26 8.20
N LEU A 7 -32.66 -63.34 8.00
CA LEU A 7 -32.74 -62.43 6.82
C LEU A 7 -31.76 -61.27 7.01
N PRO A 8 -31.09 -60.78 5.96
CA PRO A 8 -30.32 -59.53 6.02
C PRO A 8 -31.27 -58.33 5.74
N ALA A 9 -31.20 -57.30 6.58
CA ALA A 9 -31.85 -56.03 6.35
C ALA A 9 -31.10 -55.22 5.28
N LEU A 10 -31.78 -54.91 4.18
CA LEU A 10 -31.32 -53.94 3.18
C LEU A 10 -31.51 -52.53 3.73
N LEU A 11 -30.39 -51.84 3.96
CA LEU A 11 -30.36 -50.42 4.28
C LEU A 11 -30.36 -49.62 2.97
N THR A 12 -31.49 -49.00 2.64
CA THR A 12 -31.61 -48.13 1.46
C THR A 12 -31.10 -46.73 1.84
N ILE A 13 -29.90 -46.36 1.33
CA ILE A 13 -29.36 -45.03 1.48
C ILE A 13 -30.00 -44.14 0.41
N LEU A 14 -30.88 -43.23 0.84
CA LEU A 14 -31.40 -42.16 0.01
C LEU A 14 -30.29 -41.07 -0.14
N LEU A 15 -29.65 -40.98 -1.28
CA LEU A 15 -28.79 -39.84 -1.66
C LEU A 15 -29.71 -38.65 -2.03
N LEU A 16 -29.82 -37.68 -1.14
CA LEU A 16 -30.33 -36.35 -1.47
C LEU A 16 -29.25 -35.61 -2.27
N ALA A 17 -29.42 -35.51 -3.57
CA ALA A 17 -28.66 -34.62 -4.42
C ALA A 17 -29.13 -33.18 -4.15
N ALA A 18 -28.34 -32.42 -3.37
CA ALA A 18 -28.55 -30.99 -3.24
C ALA A 18 -28.08 -30.31 -4.54
N SER A 19 -29.02 -29.97 -5.41
CA SER A 19 -28.79 -29.11 -6.57
C SER A 19 -28.46 -27.70 -6.08
N SER A 20 -27.21 -27.30 -6.08
CA SER A 20 -26.84 -25.90 -5.96
C SER A 20 -27.28 -25.17 -7.24
N ALA A 21 -28.43 -24.52 -7.19
CA ALA A 21 -28.86 -23.61 -8.23
C ALA A 21 -27.86 -22.41 -8.24
N ALA A 22 -26.98 -22.39 -9.22
CA ALA A 22 -26.20 -21.20 -9.52
C ALA A 22 -27.19 -20.07 -9.83
N ALA A 23 -27.17 -19.00 -9.06
CA ALA A 23 -27.99 -17.83 -9.31
C ALA A 23 -27.67 -17.30 -10.72
N ALA A 24 -28.71 -17.14 -11.56
CA ALA A 24 -28.55 -16.57 -12.88
C ALA A 24 -27.95 -15.16 -12.77
N PRO A 25 -27.02 -14.78 -13.66
CA PRO A 25 -26.42 -13.45 -13.64
C PRO A 25 -27.51 -12.39 -13.82
N VAL A 26 -27.61 -11.47 -12.87
CA VAL A 26 -28.51 -10.31 -12.96
C VAL A 26 -28.13 -9.52 -14.21
N PRO A 27 -29.07 -9.19 -15.12
CA PRO A 27 -28.75 -8.47 -16.34
C PRO A 27 -28.14 -7.11 -15.98
N ALA A 28 -26.94 -6.84 -16.52
CA ALA A 28 -26.23 -5.59 -16.30
C ALA A 28 -27.09 -4.41 -16.78
N ARG A 29 -27.27 -3.38 -15.93
CA ARG A 29 -27.94 -2.13 -16.32
C ARG A 29 -27.18 -1.46 -17.47
N LYS A 30 -27.89 -0.74 -18.36
CA LYS A 30 -27.26 -0.03 -19.51
C LYS A 30 -26.11 0.90 -19.06
N ASP A 31 -26.27 1.56 -17.92
CA ASP A 31 -25.26 2.46 -17.35
C ASP A 31 -24.00 1.70 -16.90
N SER A 32 -24.14 0.48 -16.41
CA SER A 32 -22.99 -0.36 -16.04
C SER A 32 -22.18 -0.81 -17.26
N LEU A 33 -22.83 -1.04 -18.42
CA LEU A 33 -22.15 -1.39 -19.67
C LEU A 33 -21.37 -0.20 -20.24
N ALA A 34 -21.92 1.03 -20.13
CA ALA A 34 -21.21 2.25 -20.55
C ALA A 34 -20.00 2.50 -19.66
N MET A 35 -20.14 2.36 -18.34
CA MET A 35 -19.03 2.52 -17.38
C MET A 35 -17.96 1.43 -17.59
N ASN A 36 -18.32 0.19 -17.91
CA ASN A 36 -17.35 -0.86 -18.19
C ASN A 36 -16.53 -0.55 -19.44
N ARG A 37 -17.17 -0.06 -20.52
CA ARG A 37 -16.43 0.39 -21.73
C ARG A 37 -15.48 1.55 -21.42
N ALA A 38 -15.93 2.51 -20.61
CA ALA A 38 -15.07 3.60 -20.16
C ALA A 38 -13.87 3.09 -19.34
N ALA A 39 -14.08 2.11 -18.48
CA ALA A 39 -13.05 1.46 -17.69
C ALA A 39 -12.07 0.64 -18.53
N GLU A 40 -12.53 -0.06 -19.56
CA GLU A 40 -11.66 -0.75 -20.53
C GLU A 40 -10.76 0.25 -21.28
N THR A 41 -11.36 1.35 -21.76
CA THR A 41 -10.59 2.43 -22.40
C THR A 41 -9.56 3.02 -21.43
N TYR A 42 -9.94 3.29 -20.18
CA TYR A 42 -9.00 3.74 -19.15
C TYR A 42 -7.81 2.79 -18.98
N VAL A 43 -8.03 1.47 -18.85
CA VAL A 43 -6.95 0.49 -18.72
C VAL A 43 -5.98 0.55 -19.90
N LYS A 44 -6.52 0.60 -21.13
CA LYS A 44 -5.71 0.70 -22.37
C LYS A 44 -4.90 2.01 -22.39
N LEU A 45 -5.48 3.13 -21.94
CA LEU A 45 -4.78 4.41 -21.82
C LEU A 45 -3.66 4.34 -20.77
N VAL A 46 -3.86 3.68 -19.61
CA VAL A 46 -2.81 3.45 -18.62
C VAL A 46 -1.63 2.69 -19.23
N LEU A 47 -1.90 1.61 -19.96
CA LEU A 47 -0.87 0.83 -20.63
C LEU A 47 -0.13 1.62 -21.71
N ALA A 48 -0.84 2.49 -22.44
CA ALA A 48 -0.25 3.38 -23.44
C ALA A 48 0.66 4.45 -22.80
N VAL A 49 0.29 5.06 -21.65
CA VAL A 49 1.16 5.95 -20.87
C VAL A 49 2.42 5.22 -20.39
N GLY A 50 2.28 3.96 -19.98
CA GLY A 50 3.40 3.09 -19.57
C GLY A 50 4.49 2.93 -20.64
N GLN A 51 4.16 3.11 -21.94
CA GLN A 51 5.17 3.10 -23.02
C GLN A 51 6.04 4.37 -23.05
N HIS A 52 5.68 5.41 -22.30
CA HIS A 52 6.42 6.66 -22.17
C HIS A 52 7.03 6.86 -20.78
N ASP A 53 6.58 6.08 -19.80
CA ASP A 53 6.97 6.18 -18.40
C ASP A 53 7.03 4.77 -17.78
N ALA A 54 8.24 4.24 -17.64
CA ALA A 54 8.48 2.87 -17.19
C ALA A 54 8.02 2.61 -15.74
N ASP A 55 7.94 3.67 -14.92
CA ASP A 55 7.50 3.58 -13.52
C ASP A 55 5.96 3.73 -13.38
N TYR A 56 5.21 4.00 -14.48
CA TYR A 56 3.79 4.33 -14.38
C TYR A 56 2.89 3.13 -14.10
N VAL A 57 3.16 1.96 -14.72
CA VAL A 57 2.36 0.75 -14.56
C VAL A 57 3.00 -0.18 -13.56
N ASP A 58 2.55 -0.11 -12.31
CA ASP A 58 3.06 -0.92 -11.21
C ASP A 58 2.65 -2.39 -11.34
N ALA A 59 1.36 -2.64 -11.60
CA ALA A 59 0.83 -3.98 -11.83
C ALA A 59 -0.18 -3.99 -12.98
N TYR A 60 -0.18 -5.09 -13.74
CA TYR A 60 -1.20 -5.37 -14.74
C TYR A 60 -1.42 -6.88 -14.87
N TYR A 61 -2.66 -7.29 -14.66
CA TYR A 61 -3.12 -8.69 -14.75
C TYR A 61 -4.45 -8.83 -15.51
N GLY A 62 -4.75 -7.85 -16.38
CA GLY A 62 -5.86 -7.88 -17.33
C GLY A 62 -5.55 -8.69 -18.59
N PRO A 63 -6.37 -8.58 -19.63
CA PRO A 63 -6.19 -9.28 -20.91
C PRO A 63 -4.81 -8.99 -21.53
N PRO A 64 -3.97 -10.01 -21.79
CA PRO A 64 -2.59 -9.81 -22.26
C PRO A 64 -2.51 -9.09 -23.60
N GLU A 65 -3.54 -9.22 -24.44
CA GLU A 65 -3.64 -8.55 -25.73
C GLU A 65 -3.68 -7.03 -25.62
N TRP A 66 -4.20 -6.45 -24.53
CA TRP A 66 -4.21 -5.00 -24.34
C TRP A 66 -2.80 -4.44 -24.09
N ARG A 67 -1.98 -5.20 -23.37
CA ARG A 67 -0.57 -4.84 -23.19
C ARG A 67 0.21 -4.99 -24.49
N ALA A 68 0.02 -6.10 -25.21
CA ALA A 68 0.66 -6.33 -26.48
C ALA A 68 0.29 -5.24 -27.52
N GLU A 69 -0.96 -4.78 -27.54
CA GLU A 69 -1.42 -3.68 -28.38
C GLU A 69 -0.69 -2.37 -28.06
N ALA A 70 -0.58 -2.04 -26.77
CA ALA A 70 0.13 -0.82 -26.32
C ALA A 70 1.63 -0.85 -26.68
N GLU A 71 2.27 -2.02 -26.53
CA GLU A 71 3.68 -2.24 -26.90
C GLU A 71 3.92 -2.16 -28.41
N ALA A 72 3.01 -2.74 -29.22
CA ALA A 72 3.09 -2.71 -30.67
C ALA A 72 2.82 -1.33 -31.28
N HIS A 73 2.00 -0.51 -30.64
CA HIS A 73 1.51 0.78 -31.15
C HIS A 73 1.74 1.88 -30.12
N LYS A 74 2.97 2.38 -30.02
CA LYS A 74 3.30 3.49 -29.13
C LYS A 74 2.63 4.78 -29.62
N ARG A 75 1.50 5.12 -29.01
CA ARG A 75 0.70 6.31 -29.31
C ARG A 75 1.36 7.58 -28.78
N PRO A 76 1.26 8.75 -29.47
CA PRO A 76 1.71 10.05 -28.92
C PRO A 76 0.97 10.41 -27.62
N LEU A 77 1.70 11.00 -26.65
CA LEU A 77 1.11 11.45 -25.37
C LEU A 77 -0.05 12.45 -25.57
N SER A 78 0.02 13.28 -26.62
CA SER A 78 -1.06 14.25 -26.96
C SER A 78 -2.37 13.55 -27.33
N GLU A 79 -2.32 12.44 -28.05
CA GLU A 79 -3.51 11.64 -28.42
C GLU A 79 -4.07 10.92 -27.21
N ILE A 80 -3.22 10.29 -26.39
CA ILE A 80 -3.61 9.62 -25.14
C ILE A 80 -4.31 10.63 -24.22
N ARG A 81 -3.74 11.84 -24.08
CA ARG A 81 -4.30 12.93 -23.29
C ARG A 81 -5.68 13.37 -23.77
N ALA A 82 -5.83 13.61 -25.08
CA ALA A 82 -7.10 14.05 -25.67
C ALA A 82 -8.21 13.00 -25.48
N GLU A 83 -7.89 11.70 -25.62
CA GLU A 83 -8.84 10.62 -25.37
C GLU A 83 -9.21 10.54 -23.88
N ALA A 84 -8.24 10.68 -22.95
CA ALA A 84 -8.51 10.74 -21.52
C ALA A 84 -9.44 11.92 -21.16
N GLU A 85 -9.25 13.09 -21.75
CA GLU A 85 -10.12 14.27 -21.53
C GLU A 85 -11.53 14.04 -22.08
N THR A 86 -11.65 13.40 -23.23
CA THR A 86 -12.95 13.02 -23.80
C THR A 86 -13.68 12.06 -22.87
N LEU A 87 -12.95 11.09 -22.32
CA LEU A 87 -13.50 10.11 -21.38
C LEU A 87 -13.93 10.79 -20.06
N ILE A 88 -13.12 11.71 -19.54
CA ILE A 88 -13.46 12.55 -18.37
C ILE A 88 -14.78 13.30 -18.60
N ALA A 89 -14.91 13.96 -19.74
CA ALA A 89 -16.13 14.72 -20.08
C ALA A 89 -17.36 13.79 -20.15
N GLY A 90 -17.21 12.62 -20.78
CA GLY A 90 -18.29 11.62 -20.88
C GLY A 90 -18.74 11.07 -19.51
N ILE A 91 -17.79 10.72 -18.63
CA ILE A 91 -18.10 10.22 -17.29
C ILE A 91 -18.72 11.35 -16.44
N SER A 92 -18.19 12.56 -16.51
CA SER A 92 -18.70 13.69 -15.72
C SER A 92 -20.14 14.08 -16.07
N ALA A 93 -20.53 13.93 -17.34
CA ALA A 93 -21.89 14.21 -17.79
C ALA A 93 -22.95 13.24 -17.25
N HIS A 94 -22.51 12.06 -16.75
CA HIS A 94 -23.39 10.98 -16.27
C HIS A 94 -23.12 10.64 -14.80
N ALA A 95 -22.81 11.66 -13.99
CA ALA A 95 -22.59 11.45 -12.56
C ALA A 95 -23.85 10.89 -11.89
N PRO A 96 -23.78 9.76 -11.17
CA PRO A 96 -24.95 9.21 -10.49
C PRO A 96 -25.42 10.13 -9.38
N GLY A 97 -26.73 10.28 -9.27
CA GLY A 97 -27.33 11.03 -8.15
C GLY A 97 -27.01 10.37 -6.80
N PRO A 98 -27.17 11.11 -5.69
CA PRO A 98 -26.81 10.60 -4.34
C PRO A 98 -27.54 9.32 -3.91
N LYS A 99 -28.69 9.03 -4.54
CA LYS A 99 -29.53 7.86 -4.28
C LYS A 99 -29.57 6.86 -5.45
N GLU A 100 -28.80 7.09 -6.51
CA GLU A 100 -28.74 6.22 -7.67
C GLU A 100 -27.63 5.15 -7.49
N GLY A 101 -27.95 3.91 -7.82
CA GLY A 101 -27.04 2.79 -7.67
C GLY A 101 -26.73 2.43 -6.21
N ASP A 102 -25.87 1.45 -6.01
CA ASP A 102 -25.32 1.17 -4.69
C ASP A 102 -24.15 2.11 -4.33
N GLU A 103 -23.65 2.05 -3.10
CA GLU A 103 -22.53 2.87 -2.66
C GLU A 103 -21.27 2.61 -3.51
N LEU A 104 -21.02 1.34 -3.85
CA LEU A 104 -19.84 0.96 -4.61
C LEU A 104 -19.88 1.51 -6.04
N ASP A 105 -21.05 1.57 -6.69
CA ASP A 105 -21.19 2.16 -8.02
C ASP A 105 -20.87 3.66 -8.02
N ARG A 106 -21.33 4.39 -6.99
CA ARG A 106 -21.00 5.82 -6.82
C ARG A 106 -19.50 6.03 -6.55
N LEU A 107 -18.91 5.18 -5.71
CA LEU A 107 -17.47 5.22 -5.43
C LEU A 107 -16.66 4.88 -6.69
N ARG A 108 -17.08 3.90 -7.49
CA ARG A 108 -16.47 3.54 -8.75
C ARG A 108 -16.44 4.71 -9.73
N HIS A 109 -17.57 5.39 -9.87
CA HIS A 109 -17.68 6.56 -10.75
C HIS A 109 -16.66 7.65 -10.34
N ALA A 110 -16.65 8.02 -9.06
CA ALA A 110 -15.73 9.03 -8.54
C ALA A 110 -14.26 8.56 -8.69
N TYR A 111 -13.98 7.30 -8.42
CA TYR A 111 -12.66 6.69 -8.56
C TYR A 111 -12.16 6.79 -10.00
N LEU A 112 -12.92 6.30 -10.98
CA LEU A 112 -12.49 6.27 -12.37
C LEU A 112 -12.27 7.68 -12.92
N LEU A 113 -13.16 8.62 -12.57
CA LEU A 113 -13.00 10.03 -12.94
C LEU A 113 -11.68 10.62 -12.39
N ARG A 114 -11.38 10.35 -11.12
CA ARG A 114 -10.19 10.90 -10.47
C ARG A 114 -8.90 10.22 -10.97
N GLN A 115 -8.94 8.93 -11.26
CA GLN A 115 -7.84 8.22 -11.90
C GLN A 115 -7.49 8.80 -13.28
N LEU A 116 -8.49 9.12 -14.10
CA LEU A 116 -8.29 9.75 -15.40
C LEU A 116 -7.70 11.16 -15.27
N GLN A 117 -8.19 11.95 -14.32
CA GLN A 117 -7.63 13.30 -14.04
C GLN A 117 -6.17 13.22 -13.61
N SER A 118 -5.82 12.24 -12.78
CA SER A 118 -4.44 11.99 -12.38
C SER A 118 -3.57 11.54 -13.55
N MET A 119 -4.09 10.69 -14.44
CA MET A 119 -3.41 10.29 -15.68
C MET A 119 -3.07 11.50 -16.55
N VAL A 120 -4.01 12.42 -16.77
CA VAL A 120 -3.77 13.66 -17.52
C VAL A 120 -2.66 14.49 -16.87
N ALA A 121 -2.69 14.62 -15.55
CA ALA A 121 -1.62 15.31 -14.80
C ALA A 121 -0.25 14.62 -14.96
N ARG A 122 -0.21 13.29 -14.97
CA ARG A 122 1.04 12.55 -15.21
C ARG A 122 1.54 12.74 -16.64
N ILE A 123 0.66 12.71 -17.63
CA ILE A 123 1.02 12.98 -19.02
C ILE A 123 1.60 14.41 -19.14
N ASP A 124 0.99 15.41 -18.51
CA ASP A 124 1.51 16.78 -18.45
C ASP A 124 2.94 16.83 -17.90
N LEU A 125 3.22 16.13 -16.80
CA LEU A 125 4.56 16.08 -16.19
C LEU A 125 5.59 15.37 -17.09
N VAL A 126 5.23 14.23 -17.67
CA VAL A 126 6.10 13.49 -18.61
C VAL A 126 6.35 14.32 -19.87
N SER A 127 5.42 15.16 -20.27
CA SER A 127 5.55 16.11 -21.39
C SER A 127 6.33 17.38 -21.03
N GLY A 128 6.86 17.49 -19.79
CA GLY A 128 7.73 18.58 -19.36
C GLY A 128 7.04 19.75 -18.67
N LYS A 129 5.72 19.65 -18.38
CA LYS A 129 5.03 20.68 -17.58
C LYS A 129 5.56 20.69 -16.15
N LYS A 130 5.91 21.86 -15.66
CA LYS A 130 6.37 22.05 -14.28
C LYS A 130 5.20 22.24 -13.33
N MET A 131 5.24 21.56 -12.20
CA MET A 131 4.32 21.72 -11.07
C MET A 131 5.17 21.86 -9.79
N THR A 132 4.69 22.63 -8.82
CA THR A 132 5.25 22.60 -7.48
C THR A 132 4.92 21.26 -6.82
N PHE A 133 5.66 20.91 -5.77
CA PHE A 133 5.42 19.67 -5.00
C PHE A 133 3.94 19.53 -4.59
N ASP A 134 3.33 20.59 -4.07
CA ASP A 134 1.94 20.55 -3.62
C ASP A 134 0.94 20.50 -4.78
N GLN A 135 1.22 21.15 -5.91
CA GLN A 135 0.39 21.06 -7.13
C GLN A 135 0.44 19.63 -7.69
N GLU A 136 1.64 19.05 -7.77
CA GLU A 136 1.83 17.69 -8.24
C GLU A 136 1.12 16.68 -7.34
N SER A 137 1.32 16.77 -6.01
CA SER A 137 0.70 15.85 -5.06
C SER A 137 -0.83 15.93 -5.10
N LYS A 138 -1.40 17.15 -5.21
CA LYS A 138 -2.85 17.32 -5.36
C LYS A 138 -3.37 16.72 -6.66
N ALA A 139 -2.65 16.91 -7.76
CA ALA A 139 -3.06 16.43 -9.07
C ALA A 139 -2.98 14.91 -9.19
N LEU A 140 -1.90 14.29 -8.67
CA LEU A 140 -1.66 12.86 -8.78
C LEU A 140 -2.36 12.05 -7.67
N TYR A 141 -2.29 12.51 -6.43
CA TYR A 141 -2.71 11.73 -5.26
C TYR A 141 -3.95 12.27 -4.55
N ASP A 142 -4.60 13.28 -5.11
CA ASP A 142 -5.82 13.91 -4.54
C ASP A 142 -5.64 14.45 -3.12
N ALA A 143 -4.40 14.73 -2.71
CA ALA A 143 -4.06 15.18 -1.37
C ALA A 143 -2.88 16.15 -1.40
N VAL A 144 -2.75 16.94 -0.34
CA VAL A 144 -1.60 17.81 -0.06
C VAL A 144 -1.17 17.56 1.38
N ALA A 145 0.12 17.31 1.57
CA ALA A 145 0.68 17.09 2.90
C ALA A 145 0.79 18.42 3.66
N PRO A 146 0.57 18.41 4.99
CA PRO A 146 0.83 19.57 5.83
C PRO A 146 2.30 19.99 5.72
N THR A 147 2.58 21.25 6.03
CA THR A 147 3.92 21.82 6.06
C THR A 147 4.39 21.97 7.50
N TYR A 148 5.59 21.50 7.79
CA TYR A 148 6.20 21.60 9.11
C TYR A 148 7.55 22.33 9.04
N GLY A 149 7.73 23.32 9.94
CA GLY A 149 9.02 24.01 10.09
C GLY A 149 10.01 23.21 10.93
N ALA A 150 11.27 23.66 10.93
CA ALA A 150 12.36 23.04 11.69
C ALA A 150 12.06 22.90 13.20
N ALA A 151 11.30 23.84 13.79
CA ALA A 151 10.93 23.82 15.21
C ALA A 151 10.11 22.57 15.59
N HIS A 152 9.18 22.15 14.70
CA HIS A 152 8.39 20.94 14.92
C HIS A 152 9.28 19.69 15.06
N PHE A 153 10.27 19.55 14.20
CA PHE A 153 11.18 18.40 14.26
C PHE A 153 12.13 18.52 15.46
N GLN A 154 12.55 19.76 15.83
CA GLN A 154 13.44 19.96 16.95
C GLN A 154 12.82 19.48 18.28
N GLU A 155 11.54 19.68 18.52
CA GLU A 155 10.83 19.16 19.70
C GLU A 155 10.93 17.62 19.80
N ILE A 156 10.85 16.92 18.68
CA ILE A 156 10.98 15.46 18.64
C ILE A 156 12.44 15.06 18.88
N LEU A 157 13.39 15.79 18.28
CA LEU A 157 14.82 15.57 18.47
C LEU A 157 15.22 15.76 19.92
N ASP A 158 14.69 16.76 20.62
CA ASP A 158 14.95 17.02 22.04
C ASP A 158 14.44 15.88 22.96
N ARG A 159 13.35 15.21 22.54
CA ARG A 159 12.85 14.01 23.23
C ARG A 159 13.76 12.80 22.97
N LEU A 160 14.22 12.62 21.74
CA LEU A 160 15.16 11.56 21.36
C LEU A 160 16.52 11.75 22.04
N ASP A 161 16.99 12.99 22.17
CA ASP A 161 18.24 13.32 22.84
C ASP A 161 18.27 12.79 24.28
N LYS A 162 17.14 12.89 24.99
CA LYS A 162 16.98 12.36 26.35
C LYS A 162 16.90 10.82 26.39
N LYS A 163 16.41 10.20 25.31
CA LYS A 163 16.25 8.72 25.23
C LYS A 163 17.52 8.00 24.80
N VAL A 164 18.39 8.68 24.06
CA VAL A 164 19.65 8.12 23.56
C VAL A 164 20.82 8.98 24.07
N PRO A 165 21.12 8.95 25.37
CA PRO A 165 22.21 9.72 25.95
C PRO A 165 23.58 9.17 25.49
N GLY A 166 24.61 10.01 25.52
CA GLY A 166 25.98 9.63 25.19
C GLY A 166 26.78 10.77 24.57
N GLU A 167 28.01 10.47 24.16
CA GLU A 167 28.89 11.40 23.49
C GLU A 167 28.61 11.44 21.97
N GLY A 168 28.92 12.57 21.33
CA GLY A 168 28.70 12.80 19.91
C GLY A 168 27.35 13.48 19.59
N THR A 169 27.11 13.70 18.33
CA THR A 169 25.87 14.29 17.82
C THR A 169 24.69 13.34 17.97
N LEU A 170 23.46 13.86 18.04
CA LEU A 170 22.27 13.02 18.14
C LEU A 170 22.14 12.00 16.99
N PRO A 171 22.39 12.36 15.70
CA PRO A 171 22.37 11.38 14.61
C PRO A 171 23.37 10.23 14.84
N GLU A 172 24.58 10.52 15.26
CA GLU A 172 25.61 9.48 15.53
C GLU A 172 25.18 8.55 16.68
N ARG A 173 24.62 9.12 17.75
CA ARG A 173 24.14 8.32 18.90
C ARG A 173 22.95 7.44 18.54
N VAL A 174 21.99 7.96 17.77
CA VAL A 174 20.83 7.21 17.31
C VAL A 174 21.27 6.10 16.34
N GLU A 175 22.19 6.39 15.42
CA GLU A 175 22.72 5.35 14.52
C GLU A 175 23.46 4.26 15.31
N LYS A 176 24.36 4.62 16.23
CA LYS A 176 25.06 3.67 17.11
C LYS A 176 24.08 2.84 17.95
N PHE A 177 23.01 3.46 18.47
CA PHE A 177 21.96 2.78 19.18
C PHE A 177 21.26 1.74 18.29
N ARG A 178 20.83 2.13 17.09
CA ARG A 178 20.10 1.27 16.15
C ARG A 178 20.95 0.14 15.60
N GLN A 179 22.26 0.33 15.42
CA GLN A 179 23.17 -0.71 14.94
C GLN A 179 23.19 -1.96 15.83
N ARG A 180 22.81 -1.84 17.10
CA ARG A 180 22.68 -2.97 18.03
C ARG A 180 21.49 -3.89 17.71
N PHE A 181 20.57 -3.43 16.83
CA PHE A 181 19.32 -4.12 16.50
C PHE A 181 19.26 -4.53 15.02
N VAL A 182 20.41 -4.62 14.38
CA VAL A 182 20.54 -5.17 13.02
C VAL A 182 20.30 -6.67 13.07
N ILE A 183 19.48 -7.18 12.17
CA ILE A 183 19.29 -8.63 11.97
C ILE A 183 20.52 -9.15 11.24
N PRO A 184 21.24 -10.15 11.80
CA PRO A 184 22.32 -10.81 11.07
C PRO A 184 21.80 -11.43 9.77
N ARG A 185 22.58 -11.33 8.69
CA ARG A 185 22.14 -11.74 7.35
C ARG A 185 21.65 -13.18 7.29
N GLU A 186 22.33 -14.08 7.96
CA GLU A 186 21.99 -15.51 8.08
C GLU A 186 20.72 -15.78 8.90
N LYS A 187 20.18 -14.77 9.59
CA LYS A 187 18.95 -14.86 10.39
C LYS A 187 17.73 -14.22 9.69
N LEU A 188 17.94 -13.51 8.58
CA LEU A 188 16.87 -12.78 7.89
C LEU A 188 15.68 -13.69 7.58
N ASP A 189 15.91 -14.85 6.95
CA ASP A 189 14.82 -15.77 6.60
C ASP A 189 14.01 -16.22 7.80
N ALA A 190 14.67 -16.61 8.89
CA ALA A 190 13.99 -17.06 10.09
C ALA A 190 13.13 -15.96 10.72
N VAL A 191 13.65 -14.73 10.77
CA VAL A 191 12.99 -13.57 11.35
C VAL A 191 11.82 -13.12 10.47
N PHE A 192 12.02 -12.99 9.15
CA PHE A 192 10.98 -12.59 8.21
C PHE A 192 9.85 -13.62 8.12
N ASN A 193 10.17 -14.90 8.03
CA ASN A 193 9.16 -15.98 8.00
C ASN A 193 8.30 -15.98 9.26
N ALA A 194 8.88 -15.75 10.44
CA ALA A 194 8.13 -15.62 11.68
C ALA A 194 7.21 -14.40 11.69
N ALA A 195 7.69 -13.25 11.20
CA ALA A 195 6.88 -12.04 11.09
C ALA A 195 5.73 -12.22 10.09
N VAL A 196 5.99 -12.77 8.90
CA VAL A 196 4.97 -13.05 7.87
C VAL A 196 3.90 -14.01 8.39
N ALA A 197 4.32 -15.11 9.04
CA ALA A 197 3.37 -16.08 9.60
C ALA A 197 2.43 -15.45 10.63
N GLU A 198 2.94 -14.59 11.52
CA GLU A 198 2.13 -13.92 12.52
C GLU A 198 1.23 -12.84 11.90
N CYS A 199 1.73 -12.01 10.98
CA CYS A 199 0.93 -11.02 10.26
C CYS A 199 -0.23 -11.72 9.51
N ARG A 200 0.04 -12.84 8.81
CA ARG A 200 -0.99 -13.64 8.12
C ARG A 200 -2.01 -14.22 9.08
N ARG A 201 -1.55 -14.82 10.19
CA ARG A 201 -2.43 -15.41 11.21
C ARG A 201 -3.42 -14.38 11.78
N ARG A 202 -2.92 -13.18 12.12
CA ARG A 202 -3.75 -12.08 12.63
C ARG A 202 -4.74 -11.59 11.57
N THR A 203 -4.29 -11.38 10.36
CA THR A 203 -5.15 -10.94 9.25
C THR A 203 -6.26 -11.95 8.96
N ALA A 204 -5.94 -13.24 8.87
CA ALA A 204 -6.91 -14.29 8.55
C ALA A 204 -7.98 -14.52 9.64
N GLN A 205 -7.78 -13.98 10.84
CA GLN A 205 -8.82 -13.99 11.89
C GLN A 205 -9.95 -12.99 11.64
N HIS A 206 -9.71 -11.97 10.81
CA HIS A 206 -10.64 -10.85 10.59
C HIS A 206 -11.00 -10.64 9.12
N ILE A 207 -10.15 -11.09 8.20
CA ILE A 207 -10.34 -10.94 6.75
C ILE A 207 -10.31 -12.32 6.11
N GLU A 208 -11.37 -12.64 5.37
CA GLU A 208 -11.40 -13.82 4.51
C GLU A 208 -10.47 -13.62 3.32
N LEU A 209 -9.31 -14.27 3.37
CA LEU A 209 -8.32 -14.21 2.32
C LEU A 209 -8.76 -15.07 1.11
N PRO A 210 -8.48 -14.64 -0.13
CA PRO A 210 -8.78 -15.44 -1.32
C PRO A 210 -8.12 -16.83 -1.26
N ALA A 211 -8.84 -17.85 -1.71
CA ALA A 211 -8.32 -19.21 -1.72
C ALA A 211 -7.08 -19.32 -2.62
N GLY A 212 -6.01 -19.91 -2.08
CA GLY A 212 -4.75 -20.09 -2.79
C GLY A 212 -3.86 -18.84 -2.85
N GLU A 213 -4.21 -17.74 -2.14
CA GLU A 213 -3.34 -16.56 -2.09
C GLU A 213 -1.96 -16.92 -1.51
N SER A 214 -0.93 -16.29 -2.06
CA SER A 214 0.44 -16.49 -1.59
C SER A 214 1.40 -15.42 -2.12
N PHE A 215 2.56 -15.32 -1.49
CA PHE A 215 3.68 -14.58 -2.05
C PHE A 215 5.02 -15.27 -1.79
N VAL A 216 6.01 -14.84 -2.55
CA VAL A 216 7.41 -15.25 -2.39
C VAL A 216 8.21 -14.02 -1.97
N VAL A 217 9.18 -14.19 -1.06
CA VAL A 217 10.11 -13.13 -0.65
C VAL A 217 11.46 -13.38 -1.32
N GLU A 218 12.01 -12.33 -1.94
CA GLU A 218 13.35 -12.32 -2.54
C GLU A 218 14.19 -11.19 -1.96
N TYR A 219 15.49 -11.45 -1.75
CA TYR A 219 16.45 -10.42 -1.36
C TYR A 219 17.16 -9.87 -2.59
N VAL A 220 17.16 -8.54 -2.72
CA VAL A 220 17.74 -7.83 -3.87
C VAL A 220 18.71 -6.74 -3.42
N THR A 221 19.46 -6.19 -4.37
CA THR A 221 20.40 -5.06 -4.17
C THR A 221 20.24 -4.02 -5.28
N ASN A 222 20.89 -2.86 -5.14
CA ASN A 222 20.91 -1.77 -6.11
C ASN A 222 19.51 -1.19 -6.40
N LYS A 223 18.70 -0.98 -5.34
CA LYS A 223 17.37 -0.37 -5.44
C LYS A 223 17.31 0.94 -4.67
N SER A 224 16.46 1.87 -5.14
CA SER A 224 16.16 3.13 -4.44
C SER A 224 15.20 2.95 -3.26
N TRP A 225 14.43 1.84 -3.23
CA TRP A 225 13.46 1.47 -2.20
C TRP A 225 14.02 0.40 -1.25
N SER A 226 13.36 0.17 -0.11
CA SER A 226 13.73 -0.83 0.90
C SER A 226 12.94 -2.14 0.80
N GLY A 227 11.70 -2.09 0.36
CA GLY A 227 10.81 -3.21 0.07
C GLY A 227 9.91 -2.87 -1.10
N TYR A 228 9.40 -3.86 -1.79
CA TYR A 228 8.46 -3.68 -2.90
C TYR A 228 7.62 -4.92 -3.10
N ASN A 229 6.31 -4.73 -3.33
CA ASN A 229 5.38 -5.80 -3.67
C ASN A 229 5.03 -5.74 -5.16
N TRP A 230 5.44 -6.73 -5.92
CA TRP A 230 5.02 -6.95 -7.29
C TRP A 230 3.80 -7.86 -7.31
N TYR A 231 2.60 -7.30 -7.38
CA TYR A 231 1.39 -8.09 -7.51
C TYR A 231 1.28 -8.66 -8.94
N LYS A 232 1.14 -9.98 -9.04
CA LYS A 232 1.16 -10.72 -10.32
C LYS A 232 -0.23 -11.10 -10.85
N GLY A 233 -1.29 -10.78 -10.09
CA GLY A 233 -2.63 -11.28 -10.34
C GLY A 233 -2.81 -12.72 -9.87
N GLY A 234 -4.05 -13.22 -9.92
CA GLY A 234 -4.34 -14.57 -9.43
C GLY A 234 -4.10 -14.75 -7.92
N PHE A 235 -4.09 -13.65 -7.16
CA PHE A 235 -3.82 -13.61 -5.73
C PHE A 235 -2.37 -13.95 -5.35
N HIS A 236 -1.41 -13.68 -6.26
CA HIS A 236 0.01 -13.94 -6.02
C HIS A 236 0.84 -12.66 -6.07
N SER A 237 1.82 -12.57 -5.18
CA SER A 237 2.81 -11.48 -5.16
C SER A 237 4.24 -12.00 -5.15
N LEU A 238 5.16 -11.18 -5.67
CA LEU A 238 6.59 -11.27 -5.42
C LEU A 238 6.97 -10.08 -4.55
N ILE A 239 7.44 -10.34 -3.33
CA ILE A 239 7.93 -9.30 -2.42
C ILE A 239 9.45 -9.28 -2.48
N GLN A 240 10.02 -8.13 -2.80
CA GLN A 240 11.46 -7.95 -2.84
C GLN A 240 11.91 -7.07 -1.67
N VAL A 241 12.94 -7.51 -0.94
CA VAL A 241 13.55 -6.80 0.18
C VAL A 241 14.96 -6.38 -0.21
N ASN A 242 15.23 -5.09 -0.19
CA ASN A 242 16.54 -4.54 -0.53
C ASN A 242 17.51 -4.68 0.65
N THR A 243 18.65 -5.32 0.43
CA THR A 243 19.69 -5.61 1.42
C THR A 243 20.95 -4.77 1.25
N ASP A 244 20.90 -3.66 0.50
CA ASP A 244 22.03 -2.73 0.34
C ASP A 244 22.46 -2.12 1.69
N LEU A 245 21.51 -1.91 2.59
CA LEU A 245 21.72 -1.33 3.91
C LEU A 245 21.28 -2.31 5.00
N PRO A 246 21.85 -2.22 6.21
CA PRO A 246 21.47 -3.07 7.33
C PRO A 246 19.95 -3.04 7.59
N ILE A 247 19.36 -4.21 7.82
CA ILE A 247 17.94 -4.36 8.14
C ILE A 247 17.80 -4.45 9.66
N PHE A 248 17.10 -3.51 10.25
CA PHE A 248 16.83 -3.47 11.69
C PHE A 248 15.64 -4.38 12.03
N ILE A 249 15.57 -4.82 13.28
CA ILE A 249 14.57 -5.80 13.75
C ILE A 249 13.12 -5.35 13.53
N ASP A 250 12.82 -4.07 13.67
CA ASP A 250 11.50 -3.49 13.44
C ASP A 250 11.05 -3.64 11.98
N ARG A 251 11.99 -3.67 11.03
CA ARG A 251 11.69 -3.83 9.61
C ARG A 251 11.07 -5.17 9.26
N ALA A 252 11.26 -6.20 10.10
CA ALA A 252 10.66 -7.51 9.86
C ALA A 252 9.13 -7.43 9.96
N VAL A 253 8.58 -6.82 11.02
CA VAL A 253 7.12 -6.61 11.14
C VAL A 253 6.63 -5.57 10.12
N ASP A 254 7.38 -4.47 9.95
CA ASP A 254 7.02 -3.43 8.97
C ASP A 254 6.83 -4.03 7.58
N LEU A 255 7.83 -4.73 7.04
CA LEU A 255 7.77 -5.27 5.69
C LEU A 255 6.79 -6.45 5.59
N ALA A 256 6.72 -7.32 6.60
CA ALA A 256 5.76 -8.43 6.60
C ALA A 256 4.30 -7.95 6.57
N CYS A 257 3.99 -6.89 7.33
CA CYS A 257 2.64 -6.31 7.33
C CYS A 257 2.40 -5.40 6.14
N HIS A 258 3.33 -4.50 5.83
CA HIS A 258 3.19 -3.51 4.75
C HIS A 258 3.11 -4.17 3.37
N GLU A 259 4.08 -5.04 3.04
CA GLU A 259 4.10 -5.70 1.73
C GLU A 259 3.14 -6.90 1.68
N GLY A 260 2.94 -7.58 2.82
CA GLY A 260 2.16 -8.81 2.92
C GLY A 260 0.78 -8.63 3.55
N TYR A 261 0.67 -8.93 4.85
CA TYR A 261 -0.59 -9.08 5.58
C TYR A 261 -0.72 -8.09 6.76
N PRO A 262 -1.67 -7.14 6.71
CA PRO A 262 -2.78 -6.96 5.77
C PRO A 262 -2.52 -5.91 4.67
N GLY A 263 -1.27 -5.62 4.31
CA GLY A 263 -0.86 -4.55 3.42
C GLY A 263 -1.11 -4.82 1.92
N HIS A 264 -0.11 -4.46 1.09
CA HIS A 264 -0.24 -4.44 -0.37
C HIS A 264 -0.72 -5.75 -0.98
N HIS A 265 -0.25 -6.91 -0.51
CA HIS A 265 -0.69 -8.21 -1.03
C HIS A 265 -2.19 -8.41 -0.81
N VAL A 266 -2.68 -8.19 0.43
CA VAL A 266 -4.10 -8.37 0.77
C VAL A 266 -4.96 -7.32 0.07
N TYR A 267 -4.52 -6.05 0.01
CA TYR A 267 -5.19 -4.99 -0.70
C TYR A 267 -5.45 -5.36 -2.18
N ASN A 268 -4.40 -5.72 -2.90
CA ASN A 268 -4.52 -6.08 -4.31
C ASN A 268 -5.37 -7.35 -4.51
N ALA A 269 -5.18 -8.37 -3.68
CA ALA A 269 -5.94 -9.63 -3.76
C ALA A 269 -7.44 -9.41 -3.51
N LEU A 270 -7.81 -8.55 -2.56
CA LEU A 270 -9.22 -8.22 -2.28
C LEU A 270 -9.84 -7.36 -3.40
N LEU A 271 -9.11 -6.40 -3.95
CA LEU A 271 -9.60 -5.63 -5.10
C LEU A 271 -9.80 -6.52 -6.32
N GLU A 272 -8.87 -7.43 -6.62
CA GLU A 272 -9.04 -8.41 -7.69
C GLU A 272 -10.25 -9.31 -7.44
N GLN A 273 -10.36 -9.89 -6.22
CA GLN A 273 -11.45 -10.82 -5.89
C GLN A 273 -12.82 -10.14 -5.94
N LYS A 274 -12.98 -9.01 -5.24
CA LYS A 274 -14.29 -8.40 -5.00
C LYS A 274 -14.74 -7.49 -6.14
N LEU A 275 -13.83 -6.72 -6.70
CA LEU A 275 -14.15 -5.72 -7.72
C LEU A 275 -13.83 -6.23 -9.13
N GLY A 276 -12.61 -6.68 -9.37
CA GLY A 276 -12.20 -7.20 -10.67
C GLY A 276 -13.04 -8.40 -11.09
N ARG A 277 -12.96 -9.51 -10.34
CA ARG A 277 -13.68 -10.76 -10.66
C ARG A 277 -15.14 -10.72 -10.21
N GLY A 278 -15.40 -10.23 -9.00
CA GLY A 278 -16.74 -10.27 -8.41
C GLY A 278 -17.74 -9.34 -9.09
N ARG A 279 -17.31 -8.14 -9.49
CA ARG A 279 -18.15 -7.16 -10.19
C ARG A 279 -17.86 -7.02 -11.68
N GLY A 280 -16.80 -7.64 -12.19
CA GLY A 280 -16.36 -7.50 -13.58
C GLY A 280 -15.89 -6.08 -13.92
N TRP A 281 -15.20 -5.40 -12.98
CA TRP A 281 -14.70 -4.05 -13.14
C TRP A 281 -13.25 -4.07 -13.64
N PRO A 282 -13.01 -3.82 -14.93
CA PRO A 282 -11.69 -4.04 -15.56
C PRO A 282 -10.63 -3.08 -15.05
N GLU A 283 -11.00 -1.88 -14.56
CA GLU A 283 -10.06 -0.90 -14.02
C GLU A 283 -9.23 -1.42 -12.84
N PHE A 284 -9.70 -2.45 -12.14
CA PHE A 284 -8.97 -3.11 -11.06
C PHE A 284 -8.05 -4.23 -11.54
N SER A 285 -7.80 -4.33 -12.84
CA SER A 285 -6.76 -5.19 -13.42
C SER A 285 -5.45 -4.45 -13.69
N VAL A 286 -5.40 -3.14 -13.44
CA VAL A 286 -4.21 -2.30 -13.60
C VAL A 286 -4.00 -1.44 -12.37
N TYR A 287 -2.74 -1.24 -11.99
CA TYR A 287 -2.37 -0.33 -10.93
C TYR A 287 -1.38 0.72 -11.45
N PRO A 288 -1.82 1.96 -11.71
CA PRO A 288 -0.92 3.06 -12.03
C PRO A 288 -0.30 3.63 -10.76
N LEU A 289 1.03 3.64 -10.69
CA LEU A 289 1.78 4.05 -9.50
C LEU A 289 1.54 5.51 -9.11
N PHE A 290 1.50 6.42 -10.10
CA PHE A 290 1.29 7.85 -9.85
C PHE A 290 -0.20 8.18 -9.94
N SER A 291 -0.96 7.73 -8.93
CA SER A 291 -2.42 7.86 -8.91
C SER A 291 -2.97 7.97 -7.48
N PRO A 292 -4.23 8.41 -7.30
CA PRO A 292 -4.87 8.45 -5.99
C PRO A 292 -4.93 7.09 -5.29
N GLN A 293 -4.96 5.99 -6.06
CA GLN A 293 -4.92 4.63 -5.51
C GLN A 293 -3.66 4.38 -4.68
N SER A 294 -2.51 4.95 -5.09
CA SER A 294 -1.25 4.75 -4.37
C SER A 294 -1.27 5.35 -2.97
N LEU A 295 -1.92 6.50 -2.77
CA LEU A 295 -2.05 7.05 -1.41
C LEU A 295 -2.89 6.15 -0.51
N ILE A 296 -3.97 5.57 -1.04
CA ILE A 296 -4.78 4.59 -0.31
C ILE A 296 -3.97 3.33 -0.02
N ALA A 297 -3.27 2.78 -1.03
CA ALA A 297 -2.49 1.55 -0.89
C ALA A 297 -1.38 1.71 0.16
N GLU A 298 -0.56 2.77 0.07
CA GLU A 298 0.51 3.06 1.03
C GLU A 298 -0.03 3.37 2.42
N GLY A 299 -1.09 4.18 2.49
CA GLY A 299 -1.72 4.56 3.75
C GLY A 299 -2.30 3.36 4.48
N THR A 300 -2.99 2.48 3.76
CA THR A 300 -3.56 1.25 4.33
C THR A 300 -2.48 0.23 4.67
N ALA A 301 -1.41 0.10 3.88
CA ALA A 301 -0.30 -0.79 4.18
C ALA A 301 0.42 -0.37 5.49
N ASN A 302 0.67 0.94 5.67
CA ASN A 302 1.28 1.46 6.89
C ASN A 302 0.35 1.36 8.11
N PHE A 303 -0.92 1.77 7.99
CA PHE A 303 -1.87 1.68 9.09
C PHE A 303 -2.25 0.23 9.40
N GLY A 304 -2.16 -0.66 8.43
CA GLY A 304 -2.36 -2.11 8.61
C GLY A 304 -1.43 -2.73 9.64
N ILE A 305 -0.25 -2.15 9.87
CA ILE A 305 0.67 -2.57 10.94
C ILE A 305 0.02 -2.33 12.31
N ASP A 306 -0.56 -1.15 12.51
CA ASP A 306 -1.25 -0.78 13.77
C ASP A 306 -2.57 -1.56 13.95
N VAL A 307 -3.21 -1.98 12.85
CA VAL A 307 -4.40 -2.84 12.85
C VAL A 307 -4.02 -4.27 13.28
N ALA A 308 -2.94 -4.81 12.71
CA ALA A 308 -2.47 -6.16 13.01
C ALA A 308 -1.83 -6.26 14.41
N PHE A 309 -1.17 -5.19 14.88
CA PHE A 309 -0.46 -5.16 16.15
C PHE A 309 -0.83 -3.92 16.97
N PRO A 310 -2.03 -3.88 17.57
CA PRO A 310 -2.46 -2.73 18.35
C PRO A 310 -1.65 -2.54 19.63
N GLY A 311 -1.34 -1.30 19.98
CA GLY A 311 -0.68 -0.92 21.23
C GLY A 311 0.66 -1.60 21.45
N ALA A 312 0.83 -2.26 22.61
CA ALA A 312 2.09 -2.92 22.98
C ALA A 312 2.28 -4.31 22.34
N GLU A 313 1.31 -4.82 21.58
CA GLU A 313 1.37 -6.18 21.03
C GLU A 313 2.52 -6.37 20.06
N ARG A 314 2.86 -5.34 19.28
CA ARG A 314 4.01 -5.35 18.40
C ARG A 314 5.31 -5.59 19.17
N THR A 315 5.56 -4.76 20.18
CA THR A 315 6.78 -4.84 20.99
C THR A 315 6.86 -6.18 21.74
N THR A 316 5.71 -6.68 22.20
CA THR A 316 5.64 -8.02 22.85
C THR A 316 6.00 -9.13 21.88
N PHE A 317 5.45 -9.12 20.66
CA PHE A 317 5.78 -10.12 19.64
C PHE A 317 7.25 -10.02 19.19
N GLU A 318 7.75 -8.82 18.93
CA GLU A 318 9.15 -8.58 18.59
C GLU A 318 10.06 -9.14 19.69
N ARG A 319 9.83 -8.76 20.95
CA ARG A 319 10.60 -9.22 22.13
C ARG A 319 10.61 -10.74 22.28
N ASP A 320 9.42 -11.36 22.22
CA ASP A 320 9.26 -12.77 22.61
C ASP A 320 9.58 -13.73 21.47
N ARG A 321 9.50 -13.27 20.21
CA ARG A 321 9.68 -14.12 19.03
C ARG A 321 10.84 -13.69 18.14
N LEU A 322 10.90 -12.43 17.74
CA LEU A 322 11.86 -12.00 16.73
C LEU A 322 13.26 -11.74 17.29
N TYR A 323 13.35 -11.15 18.48
CA TYR A 323 14.64 -10.91 19.15
C TYR A 323 15.44 -12.20 19.37
N PRO A 324 14.85 -13.27 19.95
CA PRO A 324 15.56 -14.55 20.10
C PRO A 324 15.99 -15.14 18.75
N LEU A 325 15.15 -15.08 17.71
CA LEU A 325 15.49 -15.58 16.38
C LEU A 325 16.66 -14.81 15.75
N ALA A 326 16.69 -13.49 15.96
CA ALA A 326 17.78 -12.63 15.49
C ALA A 326 19.06 -12.75 16.35
N GLY A 327 18.99 -13.37 17.54
CA GLY A 327 20.09 -13.39 18.51
C GLY A 327 20.28 -12.08 19.24
N LEU A 328 19.22 -11.26 19.33
CA LEU A 328 19.19 -10.00 20.06
C LEU A 328 18.72 -10.21 21.50
N ASP A 329 19.13 -9.32 22.41
CA ASP A 329 18.70 -9.35 23.81
C ASP A 329 17.24 -8.84 23.95
N PRO A 330 16.27 -9.71 24.34
CA PRO A 330 14.87 -9.33 24.52
C PRO A 330 14.65 -8.21 25.55
N ALA A 331 15.51 -8.04 26.54
CA ALA A 331 15.41 -6.99 27.55
C ALA A 331 15.53 -5.58 26.95
N THR A 332 16.11 -5.45 25.76
CA THR A 332 16.30 -4.17 25.07
C THR A 332 15.11 -3.77 24.16
N ALA A 333 14.13 -4.66 23.97
CA ALA A 333 13.04 -4.46 23.02
C ALA A 333 12.20 -3.19 23.35
N GLN A 334 11.89 -2.96 24.63
CA GLN A 334 11.11 -1.80 25.06
C GLN A 334 11.84 -0.48 24.77
N SER A 335 13.14 -0.41 25.07
CA SER A 335 13.92 0.81 24.79
C SER A 335 14.04 1.09 23.29
N TYR A 336 14.16 0.03 22.47
CA TYR A 336 14.15 0.16 21.01
C TYR A 336 12.79 0.66 20.49
N ALA A 337 11.68 0.12 20.99
CA ALA A 337 10.34 0.52 20.59
C ALA A 337 10.09 2.01 20.89
N GLU A 338 10.49 2.51 22.06
CA GLU A 338 10.35 3.93 22.42
C GLU A 338 11.12 4.87 21.49
N VAL A 339 12.33 4.46 21.06
CA VAL A 339 13.13 5.23 20.10
C VAL A 339 12.50 5.14 18.70
N ARG A 340 12.09 3.95 18.25
CA ARG A 340 11.40 3.74 16.98
C ARG A 340 10.15 4.63 16.88
N ASP A 341 9.31 4.66 17.89
CA ASP A 341 8.06 5.42 17.90
C ASP A 341 8.34 6.94 17.79
N LEU A 342 9.38 7.43 18.44
CA LEU A 342 9.82 8.81 18.25
C LEU A 342 10.36 9.09 16.86
N LEU A 343 11.12 8.15 16.27
CA LEU A 343 11.63 8.29 14.90
C LEU A 343 10.50 8.31 13.85
N GLN A 344 9.40 7.60 14.07
CA GLN A 344 8.24 7.64 13.17
C GLN A 344 7.64 9.05 13.06
N HIS A 345 7.62 9.82 14.15
CA HIS A 345 7.16 11.22 14.13
C HIS A 345 8.04 12.15 13.29
N LEU A 346 9.27 11.75 12.93
CA LEU A 346 10.12 12.50 12.01
C LEU A 346 9.81 12.21 10.53
N GLY A 347 8.87 11.34 10.22
CA GLY A 347 8.55 10.92 8.86
C GLY A 347 8.26 12.08 7.90
N TYR A 348 7.59 13.14 8.38
CA TYR A 348 7.31 14.34 7.59
C TYR A 348 8.55 15.17 7.22
N ALA A 349 9.70 14.98 7.87
CA ALA A 349 10.96 15.61 7.44
C ALA A 349 11.33 15.20 6.00
N GLY A 350 10.94 13.98 5.58
CA GLY A 350 11.08 13.53 4.21
C GLY A 350 10.24 14.32 3.21
N ASN A 351 9.02 14.73 3.59
CA ASN A 351 8.15 15.53 2.73
C ASN A 351 8.70 16.96 2.57
N GLU A 352 9.24 17.55 3.64
CA GLU A 352 9.82 18.89 3.58
C GLU A 352 11.11 18.92 2.75
N ALA A 353 11.97 17.90 2.87
CA ALA A 353 13.13 17.75 2.00
C ALA A 353 12.71 17.64 0.53
N ALA A 354 11.71 16.81 0.23
CA ALA A 354 11.20 16.62 -1.13
C ALA A 354 10.56 17.91 -1.67
N ARG A 355 9.73 18.60 -0.89
CA ARG A 355 9.11 19.87 -1.25
C ARG A 355 10.16 20.93 -1.58
N GLY A 356 11.13 21.12 -0.70
CA GLY A 356 12.18 22.09 -0.90
C GLY A 356 13.03 21.81 -2.13
N PHE A 357 13.42 20.54 -2.33
CA PHE A 357 14.27 20.09 -3.43
C PHE A 357 13.52 20.15 -4.79
N LEU A 358 12.34 19.60 -4.87
CA LEU A 358 11.56 19.56 -6.12
C LEU A 358 11.06 20.94 -6.57
N ASP A 359 10.79 21.84 -5.62
CA ASP A 359 10.46 23.24 -5.89
C ASP A 359 11.70 24.09 -6.25
N GLY A 360 12.91 23.50 -6.21
CA GLY A 360 14.16 24.22 -6.50
C GLY A 360 14.58 25.24 -5.44
N LYS A 361 14.04 25.14 -4.23
CA LYS A 361 14.35 26.05 -3.10
C LYS A 361 15.63 25.66 -2.36
N ILE A 362 15.98 24.37 -2.37
CA ILE A 362 17.20 23.82 -1.80
C ILE A 362 17.92 22.91 -2.79
N SER A 363 19.22 22.77 -2.65
CA SER A 363 20.02 21.85 -3.44
C SER A 363 19.80 20.40 -3.00
N ARG A 364 20.29 19.44 -3.81
CA ARG A 364 20.35 18.02 -3.44
C ARG A 364 21.11 17.82 -2.13
N GLN A 365 22.25 18.47 -1.99
CA GLN A 365 23.09 18.38 -0.79
C GLN A 365 22.38 18.92 0.45
N ASP A 366 21.64 20.03 0.32
CA ASP A 366 20.84 20.59 1.40
C ASP A 366 19.68 19.64 1.80
N ALA A 367 19.06 18.98 0.82
CA ALA A 367 18.02 17.98 1.10
C ALA A 367 18.60 16.76 1.84
N GLU A 368 19.77 16.27 1.45
CA GLU A 368 20.49 15.21 2.16
C GLU A 368 20.84 15.67 3.61
N ALA A 369 21.39 16.88 3.76
CA ALA A 369 21.70 17.44 5.07
C ALA A 369 20.46 17.61 5.96
N TRP A 370 19.33 18.03 5.37
CA TRP A 370 18.04 18.10 6.08
C TRP A 370 17.59 16.74 6.60
N LEU A 371 17.68 15.70 5.76
CA LEU A 371 17.32 14.32 6.11
C LEU A 371 18.23 13.74 7.22
N VAL A 372 19.54 14.03 7.16
CA VAL A 372 20.46 13.64 8.23
C VAL A 372 20.09 14.34 9.53
N ARG A 373 19.82 15.65 9.48
CA ARG A 373 19.53 16.44 10.69
C ARG A 373 18.16 16.15 11.29
N TYR A 374 17.10 16.21 10.48
CA TYR A 374 15.70 16.17 10.95
C TYR A 374 15.03 14.81 10.72
N GLY A 375 15.56 13.98 9.83
CA GLY A 375 15.14 12.60 9.64
C GLY A 375 15.98 11.58 10.40
N LEU A 376 17.07 12.02 11.04
CA LEU A 376 18.06 11.16 11.71
C LEU A 376 18.51 9.98 10.85
N MET A 377 18.69 10.23 9.56
CA MET A 377 19.19 9.24 8.62
C MET A 377 20.71 9.24 8.61
N SER A 378 21.33 8.07 8.40
CA SER A 378 22.75 8.07 8.03
C SER A 378 22.95 8.76 6.68
N PRO A 379 24.15 9.28 6.37
CA PRO A 379 24.42 9.92 5.07
C PRO A 379 24.02 9.04 3.87
N GLU A 380 24.30 7.74 3.94
CA GLU A 380 23.99 6.77 2.88
C GLU A 380 22.46 6.62 2.70
N ARG A 381 21.70 6.56 3.81
CA ARG A 381 20.24 6.50 3.78
C ARG A 381 19.63 7.81 3.27
N ALA A 382 20.19 8.96 3.65
CA ALA A 382 19.76 10.26 3.15
C ALA A 382 19.98 10.37 1.63
N ALA A 383 21.15 9.97 1.14
CA ALA A 383 21.44 9.93 -0.29
C ALA A 383 20.52 8.95 -1.05
N GLN A 384 20.23 7.76 -0.47
CA GLN A 384 19.25 6.82 -1.04
C GLN A 384 17.87 7.45 -1.09
N ARG A 385 17.43 8.13 -0.02
CA ARG A 385 16.12 8.79 0.04
C ARG A 385 15.99 9.92 -0.97
N VAL A 386 17.05 10.69 -1.22
CA VAL A 386 17.02 11.74 -2.26
C VAL A 386 16.94 11.12 -3.66
N ARG A 387 17.64 10.01 -3.95
CA ARG A 387 17.44 9.26 -5.21
C ARG A 387 15.98 8.78 -5.37
N PHE A 388 15.36 8.31 -4.29
CA PHE A 388 13.94 7.96 -4.29
C PHE A 388 13.05 9.18 -4.61
N ILE A 389 13.34 10.34 -4.01
CA ILE A 389 12.63 11.60 -4.29
C ILE A 389 12.81 12.05 -5.76
N GLU A 390 13.99 11.89 -6.33
CA GLU A 390 14.25 12.19 -7.74
C GLU A 390 13.41 11.33 -8.68
N GLN A 391 13.29 10.04 -8.40
CA GLN A 391 12.54 9.08 -9.21
C GLN A 391 11.02 9.21 -9.02
N TYR A 392 10.55 9.24 -7.77
CA TYR A 392 9.14 9.13 -7.44
C TYR A 392 8.48 10.45 -7.02
N ARG A 393 9.27 11.50 -6.87
CA ARG A 393 8.83 12.88 -6.65
C ARG A 393 7.89 13.03 -5.44
N SER A 394 6.69 13.62 -5.65
CA SER A 394 5.69 13.84 -4.58
C SER A 394 5.05 12.55 -4.04
N TYR A 395 5.40 11.37 -4.58
CA TYR A 395 4.96 10.06 -4.06
C TYR A 395 5.24 9.89 -2.56
N VAL A 396 6.27 10.55 -2.05
CA VAL A 396 6.68 10.47 -0.64
C VAL A 396 5.57 10.78 0.36
N ILE A 397 4.54 11.55 -0.02
CA ILE A 397 3.41 11.88 0.87
C ILE A 397 2.53 10.66 1.16
N ASN A 398 2.53 9.67 0.27
CA ASN A 398 1.63 8.52 0.37
C ASN A 398 1.88 7.70 1.63
N TYR A 399 3.11 7.68 2.14
CA TYR A 399 3.49 6.90 3.32
C TYR A 399 2.91 7.46 4.62
N ASN A 400 3.18 8.74 4.92
CA ASN A 400 2.81 9.36 6.19
C ASN A 400 1.43 10.01 6.13
N LEU A 401 1.15 10.88 5.16
CA LEU A 401 -0.18 11.47 4.99
C LEU A 401 -1.24 10.39 4.70
N GLY A 402 -0.88 9.38 3.89
CA GLY A 402 -1.78 8.25 3.63
C GLY A 402 -2.16 7.51 4.91
N GLN A 403 -1.16 7.19 5.75
CA GLN A 403 -1.40 6.55 7.04
C GLN A 403 -2.30 7.39 7.95
N ASP A 404 -2.04 8.70 8.04
CA ASP A 404 -2.82 9.60 8.89
C ASP A 404 -4.29 9.69 8.42
N LEU A 405 -4.52 9.85 7.11
CA LEU A 405 -5.88 9.90 6.55
C LEU A 405 -6.64 8.59 6.76
N VAL A 406 -5.98 7.44 6.58
CA VAL A 406 -6.59 6.12 6.82
C VAL A 406 -6.91 5.94 8.30
N ARG A 407 -5.99 6.30 9.21
CA ARG A 407 -6.22 6.26 10.65
C ARG A 407 -7.43 7.09 11.04
N GLU A 408 -7.44 8.37 10.67
CA GLU A 408 -8.55 9.28 10.97
C GLU A 408 -9.89 8.78 10.45
N TYR A 409 -9.92 8.27 9.21
CA TYR A 409 -11.12 7.71 8.60
C TYR A 409 -11.68 6.55 9.40
N ILE A 410 -10.83 5.62 9.83
CA ILE A 410 -11.22 4.43 10.59
C ILE A 410 -11.63 4.79 12.02
N GLU A 411 -10.87 5.66 12.69
CA GLU A 411 -11.16 6.08 14.06
C GLU A 411 -12.44 6.92 14.18
N LYS A 412 -12.72 7.80 13.21
CA LYS A 412 -14.00 8.52 13.11
C LYS A 412 -15.22 7.58 12.96
N ARG A 413 -15.00 6.34 12.53
CA ARG A 413 -16.02 5.28 12.40
C ARG A 413 -16.06 4.30 13.58
N GLY A 414 -15.38 4.66 14.66
CA GLY A 414 -15.33 3.87 15.88
C GLY A 414 -14.23 2.79 15.92
N GLY A 415 -13.43 2.67 14.87
CA GLY A 415 -12.31 1.72 14.80
C GLY A 415 -11.08 2.21 15.57
N THR A 416 -11.24 2.54 16.85
CA THR A 416 -10.15 2.98 17.74
C THR A 416 -9.34 1.81 18.27
N ALA A 417 -8.24 2.08 18.98
CA ALA A 417 -7.40 1.04 19.59
C ALA A 417 -8.17 0.18 20.59
N ASP A 418 -9.15 0.79 21.29
CA ASP A 418 -10.00 0.11 22.30
C ASP A 418 -11.12 -0.71 21.67
N HIS A 419 -11.36 -0.57 20.36
CA HIS A 419 -12.38 -1.28 19.61
C HIS A 419 -11.75 -2.04 18.42
N PRO A 420 -10.90 -3.05 18.68
CA PRO A 420 -10.11 -3.71 17.64
C PRO A 420 -10.95 -4.42 16.57
N GLN A 421 -12.11 -5.00 16.93
CA GLN A 421 -12.98 -5.63 15.93
C GLN A 421 -13.55 -4.60 14.96
N GLN A 422 -14.08 -3.47 15.46
CA GLN A 422 -14.58 -2.37 14.62
C GLN A 422 -13.46 -1.79 13.73
N ARG A 423 -12.23 -1.72 14.25
CA ARG A 423 -11.05 -1.30 13.48
C ARG A 423 -10.79 -2.22 12.30
N TRP A 424 -10.83 -3.54 12.50
CA TRP A 424 -10.69 -4.52 11.44
C TRP A 424 -11.83 -4.45 10.42
N ASP A 425 -13.08 -4.29 10.89
CA ASP A 425 -14.26 -4.22 10.01
C ASP A 425 -14.19 -3.00 9.08
N GLU A 426 -13.86 -1.82 9.62
CA GLU A 426 -13.72 -0.59 8.82
C GLU A 426 -12.48 -0.65 7.91
N PHE A 427 -11.38 -1.24 8.38
CA PHE A 427 -10.20 -1.47 7.57
C PHE A 427 -10.49 -2.41 6.38
N ALA A 428 -11.14 -3.54 6.63
CA ALA A 428 -11.52 -4.50 5.58
C ALA A 428 -12.45 -3.89 4.53
N LYS A 429 -13.42 -3.04 4.94
CA LYS A 429 -14.29 -2.30 4.02
C LYS A 429 -13.48 -1.32 3.16
N LEU A 430 -12.52 -0.62 3.76
CA LEU A 430 -11.69 0.35 3.04
C LEU A 430 -10.85 -0.33 1.98
N ILE A 431 -10.09 -1.37 2.34
CA ILE A 431 -9.16 -2.05 1.42
C ILE A 431 -9.85 -2.93 0.36
N SER A 432 -11.17 -3.07 0.42
CA SER A 432 -11.96 -3.84 -0.54
C SER A 432 -12.96 -2.99 -1.35
N SER A 433 -12.75 -1.66 -1.40
CA SER A 433 -13.63 -0.72 -2.09
C SER A 433 -12.84 0.38 -2.82
N PRO A 434 -13.41 1.00 -3.88
CA PRO A 434 -12.74 2.01 -4.68
C PRO A 434 -12.73 3.37 -3.97
N ARG A 435 -11.92 3.49 -2.91
CA ARG A 435 -11.82 4.72 -2.12
C ARG A 435 -10.86 5.72 -2.75
N LEU A 436 -11.12 7.00 -2.49
CA LEU A 436 -10.28 8.14 -2.85
C LEU A 436 -9.78 8.86 -1.59
N PRO A 437 -8.59 9.47 -1.62
CA PRO A 437 -8.06 10.24 -0.50
C PRO A 437 -8.99 11.37 -0.03
N SER A 438 -9.63 12.09 -0.97
CA SER A 438 -10.63 13.12 -0.62
C SER A 438 -11.88 12.56 0.06
N GLY A 439 -12.19 11.28 -0.13
CA GLY A 439 -13.32 10.59 0.51
C GLY A 439 -13.01 10.04 1.92
N LEU A 440 -11.77 10.19 2.39
CA LEU A 440 -11.37 9.77 3.74
C LEU A 440 -11.50 10.89 4.79
N ARG A 441 -11.72 12.15 4.37
CA ARG A 441 -11.78 13.33 5.24
C ARG A 441 -13.15 13.54 5.89
#